data_a249686aed725a388c99c7491fd4f3f7
#
_entry.id   a249686aed725a388c99c7491fd4f3f7
#
_cell.length_a   1.000
_cell.length_b   1.000
_cell.length_c   1.000
_cell.angle_alpha   90.00
_cell.angle_beta   90.00
_cell.angle_gamma   90.00
#
_symmetry.space_group_name_H-M   'P 1'
#
loop_
_entity.id
_entity.type
_entity.pdbx_description
1 polymer ?
#
loop_
_entity_poly.entity_id
_entity_poly.type
_entity_poly.pdbx_seq_one_letter_code
_entity_poly.pdbx_strand_id
1 'polypeptide(L)'
;MAALISVVIATYGREQALVDSINDVLKQDYPNFEVIVVDQTANHEPDTARFLEETSAAGKIQLHTLDWASLPGARNYGVRQAKGEVILFVDDDVELPAGFLHAHAKNYDRPEIGGVAGRVFDRMKLADHASGLEIQDLPPEAMDPAIAWYHINLVHTVKPQQVLSARGCNMSYRREIFLNEGIWFDERYRGSAVREESDVGLNIRKTKYLIWYDPTAHLVHLGEETGGCHDISTKSFKYQITFYHNHFLMGLKHLTLSQCIRFYSKLFDCHVLGHPPCYKSGSPIKVVTRFIFYTLGFWDAVWTMVKGTWDDGQQYSRRN
;
A
#
# COMPACT_ATOMS: atom_id res chain seq x y z
N MET A 1 -24.83 -14.10 -7.67
CA MET A 1 -23.97 -13.55 -8.75
C MET A 1 -22.62 -13.26 -8.13
N ALA A 2 -21.52 -13.39 -8.90
CA ALA A 2 -20.20 -13.01 -8.40
C ALA A 2 -20.17 -11.50 -8.12
N ALA A 3 -19.61 -11.08 -6.99
CA ALA A 3 -19.47 -9.67 -6.64
C ALA A 3 -18.64 -8.92 -7.70
N LEU A 4 -18.99 -7.69 -8.03
CA LEU A 4 -18.18 -6.87 -8.91
C LEU A 4 -16.91 -6.43 -8.16
N ILE A 5 -15.74 -6.68 -8.76
CA ILE A 5 -14.45 -6.21 -8.26
C ILE A 5 -13.97 -5.04 -9.12
N SER A 6 -13.66 -3.91 -8.51
CA SER A 6 -12.94 -2.81 -9.15
C SER A 6 -11.45 -2.95 -8.84
N VAL A 7 -10.65 -3.26 -9.87
CA VAL A 7 -9.19 -3.31 -9.74
C VAL A 7 -8.65 -1.91 -10.00
N VAL A 8 -8.01 -1.32 -9.01
CA VAL A 8 -7.42 0.03 -9.07
C VAL A 8 -5.90 -0.07 -9.17
N ILE A 9 -5.34 0.47 -10.23
CA ILE A 9 -3.90 0.57 -10.49
C ILE A 9 -3.54 2.06 -10.46
N ALA A 10 -2.79 2.49 -9.43
CA ALA A 10 -2.20 3.82 -9.39
C ALA A 10 -0.80 3.75 -10.00
N THR A 11 -0.50 4.62 -10.98
CA THR A 11 0.80 4.61 -11.68
C THR A 11 1.42 6.00 -11.75
N TYR A 12 2.77 6.03 -11.78
CA TYR A 12 3.57 7.23 -11.96
C TYR A 12 4.94 6.87 -12.56
N GLY A 13 5.21 7.35 -13.77
CA GLY A 13 6.51 7.17 -14.44
C GLY A 13 6.87 5.72 -14.76
N ARG A 14 5.87 4.86 -15.01
CA ARG A 14 6.03 3.45 -15.39
C ARG A 14 5.70 3.26 -16.85
N GLU A 15 6.43 2.37 -17.49
CA GLU A 15 6.29 2.05 -18.91
C GLU A 15 5.90 0.57 -19.07
N GLN A 16 6.80 -0.29 -19.53
CA GLN A 16 6.50 -1.68 -19.86
C GLN A 16 5.92 -2.48 -18.66
N ALA A 17 6.41 -2.23 -17.43
CA ALA A 17 5.89 -2.91 -16.25
C ALA A 17 4.39 -2.62 -16.02
N LEU A 18 3.94 -1.37 -16.26
CA LEU A 18 2.52 -1.01 -16.23
C LEU A 18 1.72 -1.78 -17.27
N VAL A 19 2.22 -1.85 -18.50
CA VAL A 19 1.57 -2.59 -19.61
C VAL A 19 1.42 -4.07 -19.24
N ASP A 20 2.46 -4.68 -18.67
CA ASP A 20 2.46 -6.08 -18.27
C ASP A 20 1.49 -6.33 -17.12
N SER A 21 1.49 -5.47 -16.10
CA SER A 21 0.57 -5.57 -14.95
C SER A 21 -0.90 -5.42 -15.38
N ILE A 22 -1.23 -4.47 -16.27
CA ILE A 22 -2.58 -4.33 -16.84
C ILE A 22 -2.98 -5.59 -17.60
N ASN A 23 -2.08 -6.12 -18.44
CA ASN A 23 -2.36 -7.33 -19.20
C ASN A 23 -2.62 -8.55 -18.31
N ASP A 24 -1.91 -8.66 -17.17
CA ASP A 24 -2.12 -9.76 -16.23
C ASP A 24 -3.46 -9.65 -15.51
N VAL A 25 -3.92 -8.43 -15.19
CA VAL A 25 -5.27 -8.21 -14.68
C VAL A 25 -6.32 -8.59 -15.74
N LEU A 26 -6.14 -8.15 -16.98
CA LEU A 26 -7.10 -8.42 -18.06
C LEU A 26 -7.20 -9.92 -18.47
N LYS A 27 -6.18 -10.72 -18.13
CA LYS A 27 -6.18 -12.19 -18.35
C LYS A 27 -6.89 -12.97 -17.24
N GLN A 28 -7.34 -12.33 -16.16
CA GLN A 28 -8.01 -13.02 -15.06
C GLN A 28 -9.34 -13.61 -15.52
N ASP A 29 -9.64 -14.79 -15.02
CA ASP A 29 -10.84 -15.58 -15.35
C ASP A 29 -12.06 -15.25 -14.49
N TYR A 30 -11.97 -14.24 -13.62
CA TYR A 30 -13.07 -13.80 -12.79
C TYR A 30 -14.17 -13.12 -13.63
N PRO A 31 -15.46 -13.52 -13.50
CA PRO A 31 -16.49 -13.16 -14.49
C PRO A 31 -17.00 -11.71 -14.37
N ASN A 32 -16.71 -10.99 -13.28
CA ASN A 32 -17.32 -9.68 -12.99
C ASN A 32 -16.32 -8.72 -12.38
N PHE A 33 -15.51 -8.04 -13.21
CA PHE A 33 -14.56 -7.03 -12.74
C PHE A 33 -14.44 -5.87 -13.73
N GLU A 34 -13.97 -4.74 -13.24
CA GLU A 34 -13.55 -3.57 -14.01
C GLU A 34 -12.13 -3.18 -13.62
N VAL A 35 -11.43 -2.51 -14.52
CA VAL A 35 -10.05 -2.04 -14.29
C VAL A 35 -10.02 -0.53 -14.40
N ILE A 36 -9.50 0.11 -13.36
CA ILE A 36 -9.38 1.58 -13.24
C ILE A 36 -7.89 1.89 -13.11
N VAL A 37 -7.34 2.52 -14.13
CA VAL A 37 -5.95 3.01 -14.14
C VAL A 37 -5.96 4.48 -13.81
N VAL A 38 -5.29 4.86 -12.72
CA VAL A 38 -5.13 6.25 -12.30
C VAL A 38 -3.68 6.65 -12.56
N ASP A 39 -3.49 7.33 -13.67
CA ASP A 39 -2.19 7.67 -14.21
C ASP A 39 -1.79 9.09 -13.83
N GLN A 40 -0.64 9.23 -13.21
CA GLN A 40 -0.04 10.48 -12.75
C GLN A 40 1.21 10.85 -13.57
N THR A 41 1.44 10.15 -14.68
CA THR A 41 2.60 10.34 -15.57
C THR A 41 2.32 11.44 -16.57
N ALA A 42 3.19 12.44 -16.63
CA ALA A 42 2.99 13.57 -17.53
C ALA A 42 3.15 13.18 -19.01
N ASN A 43 4.08 12.30 -19.31
CA ASN A 43 4.36 11.83 -20.68
C ASN A 43 4.85 10.39 -20.61
N HIS A 44 4.23 9.50 -21.35
CA HIS A 44 4.66 8.13 -21.55
C HIS A 44 5.54 7.99 -22.81
N GLU A 45 6.29 6.90 -22.86
CA GLU A 45 6.89 6.44 -24.11
C GLU A 45 5.78 6.10 -25.14
N PRO A 46 6.06 6.28 -26.46
CA PRO A 46 5.01 6.15 -27.50
C PRO A 46 4.25 4.81 -27.48
N ASP A 47 4.93 3.72 -27.14
CA ASP A 47 4.32 2.38 -27.11
C ASP A 47 3.39 2.23 -25.90
N THR A 48 3.77 2.71 -24.74
CA THR A 48 2.91 2.72 -23.53
C THR A 48 1.70 3.64 -23.74
N ALA A 49 1.91 4.87 -24.25
CA ALA A 49 0.82 5.80 -24.53
C ALA A 49 -0.21 5.17 -25.47
N ARG A 50 0.24 4.59 -26.58
CA ARG A 50 -0.63 3.91 -27.54
C ARG A 50 -1.41 2.74 -26.90
N PHE A 51 -0.73 1.89 -26.11
CA PHE A 51 -1.39 0.78 -25.40
C PHE A 51 -2.51 1.27 -24.49
N LEU A 52 -2.25 2.31 -23.69
CA LEU A 52 -3.24 2.87 -22.77
C LEU A 52 -4.44 3.45 -23.51
N GLU A 53 -4.21 4.20 -24.60
CA GLU A 53 -5.25 4.79 -25.44
C GLU A 53 -6.11 3.71 -26.12
N GLU A 54 -5.47 2.73 -26.77
CA GLU A 54 -6.17 1.65 -27.46
C GLU A 54 -6.98 0.77 -26.50
N THR A 55 -6.40 0.45 -25.34
CA THR A 55 -7.04 -0.42 -24.34
C THR A 55 -8.23 0.29 -23.67
N SER A 56 -8.09 1.61 -23.42
CA SER A 56 -9.18 2.45 -22.93
C SER A 56 -10.28 2.63 -23.97
N ALA A 57 -9.93 2.92 -25.24
CA ALA A 57 -10.90 3.06 -26.34
C ALA A 57 -11.67 1.77 -26.58
N ALA A 58 -11.04 0.62 -26.37
CA ALA A 58 -11.69 -0.70 -26.42
C ALA A 58 -12.57 -1.00 -25.20
N GLY A 59 -12.67 -0.10 -24.23
CA GLY A 59 -13.47 -0.26 -23.01
C GLY A 59 -12.96 -1.33 -22.05
N LYS A 60 -11.70 -1.77 -22.19
CA LYS A 60 -11.09 -2.78 -21.32
C LYS A 60 -10.59 -2.20 -20.01
N ILE A 61 -10.21 -0.92 -20.00
CA ILE A 61 -9.81 -0.17 -18.81
C ILE A 61 -10.53 1.18 -18.79
N GLN A 62 -10.68 1.76 -17.60
CA GLN A 62 -11.01 3.16 -17.40
C GLN A 62 -9.70 3.89 -17.09
N LEU A 63 -9.23 4.70 -18.03
CA LEU A 63 -7.99 5.48 -17.87
C LEU A 63 -8.35 6.89 -17.36
N HIS A 64 -7.75 7.28 -16.24
CA HIS A 64 -7.88 8.61 -15.65
C HIS A 64 -6.51 9.23 -15.44
N THR A 65 -6.27 10.38 -16.06
CA THR A 65 -5.00 11.09 -15.94
C THR A 65 -5.11 12.20 -14.90
N LEU A 66 -4.11 12.29 -14.01
CA LEU A 66 -3.99 13.33 -13.00
C LEU A 66 -2.72 14.14 -13.22
N ASP A 67 -2.79 15.46 -13.03
CA ASP A 67 -1.67 16.40 -13.18
C ASP A 67 -0.81 16.57 -11.90
N TRP A 68 -1.04 15.72 -10.90
CA TRP A 68 -0.34 15.73 -9.62
C TRP A 68 0.01 14.31 -9.18
N ALA A 69 1.08 14.16 -8.39
CA ALA A 69 1.57 12.86 -7.91
C ALA A 69 1.29 12.69 -6.40
N SER A 70 0.48 11.69 -6.08
CA SER A 70 0.20 11.24 -4.71
C SER A 70 -0.39 9.83 -4.75
N LEU A 71 0.31 8.85 -4.20
CA LEU A 71 -0.20 7.47 -4.16
C LEU A 71 -1.54 7.35 -3.42
N PRO A 72 -1.68 7.87 -2.16
CA PRO A 72 -2.97 7.81 -1.47
C PRO A 72 -4.06 8.61 -2.20
N GLY A 73 -3.73 9.73 -2.82
CA GLY A 73 -4.68 10.52 -3.62
C GLY A 73 -5.16 9.79 -4.87
N ALA A 74 -4.25 9.12 -5.60
CA ALA A 74 -4.63 8.30 -6.76
C ALA A 74 -5.52 7.12 -6.36
N ARG A 75 -5.21 6.43 -5.24
CA ARG A 75 -6.07 5.37 -4.70
C ARG A 75 -7.46 5.89 -4.34
N ASN A 76 -7.54 7.03 -3.65
CA ASN A 76 -8.82 7.67 -3.34
C ASN A 76 -9.61 8.05 -4.60
N TYR A 77 -8.92 8.55 -5.63
CA TYR A 77 -9.54 8.83 -6.91
C TYR A 77 -10.14 7.57 -7.54
N GLY A 78 -9.36 6.49 -7.59
CA GLY A 78 -9.82 5.19 -8.09
C GLY A 78 -11.05 4.66 -7.34
N VAL A 79 -11.07 4.78 -6.00
CA VAL A 79 -12.24 4.43 -5.17
C VAL A 79 -13.50 5.19 -5.60
N ARG A 80 -13.38 6.49 -5.91
CA ARG A 80 -14.53 7.30 -6.34
C ARG A 80 -15.07 6.89 -7.70
N GLN A 81 -14.21 6.40 -8.61
CA GLN A 81 -14.62 5.90 -9.93
C GLN A 81 -15.18 4.47 -9.84
N ALA A 82 -14.81 3.71 -8.82
CA ALA A 82 -15.15 2.30 -8.66
C ALA A 82 -16.65 2.05 -8.46
N LYS A 83 -17.18 1.05 -9.15
CA LYS A 83 -18.57 0.58 -9.05
C LYS A 83 -18.67 -0.75 -8.28
N GLY A 84 -17.55 -1.46 -8.13
CA GLY A 84 -17.49 -2.75 -7.48
C GLY A 84 -17.84 -2.73 -6.00
N GLU A 85 -18.35 -3.85 -5.52
CA GLU A 85 -18.60 -4.09 -4.09
C GLU A 85 -17.27 -4.28 -3.33
N VAL A 86 -16.25 -4.75 -4.06
CA VAL A 86 -14.88 -4.93 -3.58
C VAL A 86 -13.95 -4.08 -4.43
N ILE A 87 -13.06 -3.34 -3.78
CA ILE A 87 -12.00 -2.57 -4.43
C ILE A 87 -10.69 -3.26 -4.14
N LEU A 88 -10.00 -3.67 -5.19
CA LEU A 88 -8.71 -4.32 -5.15
C LEU A 88 -7.64 -3.36 -5.65
N PHE A 89 -6.62 -3.12 -4.84
CA PHE A 89 -5.44 -2.32 -5.19
C PHE A 89 -4.28 -3.24 -5.52
N VAL A 90 -3.70 -3.01 -6.68
CA VAL A 90 -2.44 -3.62 -7.11
C VAL A 90 -1.51 -2.51 -7.62
N ASP A 91 -0.20 -2.71 -7.46
CA ASP A 91 0.78 -1.78 -8.00
C ASP A 91 0.96 -2.01 -9.53
N ASP A 92 1.68 -1.12 -10.16
CA ASP A 92 1.94 -1.07 -11.59
C ASP A 92 3.19 -1.89 -12.03
N ASP A 93 3.75 -2.67 -11.09
CA ASP A 93 4.91 -3.53 -11.31
C ASP A 93 4.71 -4.90 -10.60
N VAL A 94 3.64 -5.60 -10.98
CA VAL A 94 3.27 -6.91 -10.40
C VAL A 94 3.06 -7.96 -11.47
N GLU A 95 3.31 -9.23 -11.11
CA GLU A 95 2.88 -10.41 -11.86
C GLU A 95 1.76 -11.11 -11.10
N LEU A 96 0.64 -11.36 -11.77
CA LEU A 96 -0.55 -11.96 -11.18
C LEU A 96 -0.75 -13.39 -11.67
N PRO A 97 -0.88 -14.39 -10.78
CA PRO A 97 -1.23 -15.75 -11.18
C PRO A 97 -2.70 -15.83 -11.60
N ALA A 98 -3.04 -16.89 -12.34
CA ALA A 98 -4.41 -17.24 -12.62
C ALA A 98 -5.21 -17.44 -11.32
N GLY A 99 -6.49 -17.01 -11.31
CA GLY A 99 -7.36 -17.12 -10.14
C GLY A 99 -7.08 -16.10 -9.02
N PHE A 100 -6.23 -15.10 -9.25
CA PHE A 100 -5.90 -14.07 -8.24
C PHE A 100 -7.15 -13.30 -7.77
N LEU A 101 -8.03 -12.90 -8.70
CA LEU A 101 -9.28 -12.22 -8.35
C LEU A 101 -10.23 -13.13 -7.56
N HIS A 102 -10.33 -14.42 -7.92
CA HIS A 102 -11.10 -15.41 -7.17
C HIS A 102 -10.59 -15.56 -5.75
N ALA A 103 -9.26 -15.57 -5.55
CA ALA A 103 -8.64 -15.70 -4.25
C ALA A 103 -8.96 -14.51 -3.32
N HIS A 104 -9.10 -13.30 -3.85
CA HIS A 104 -9.60 -12.17 -3.08
C HIS A 104 -11.11 -12.27 -2.81
N ALA A 105 -11.91 -12.54 -3.85
CA ALA A 105 -13.38 -12.50 -3.81
C ALA A 105 -13.97 -13.43 -2.76
N LYS A 106 -13.50 -14.70 -2.69
CA LYS A 106 -14.04 -15.73 -1.81
C LYS A 106 -14.05 -15.36 -0.31
N ASN A 107 -13.17 -14.43 0.09
CA ASN A 107 -13.08 -14.02 1.49
C ASN A 107 -14.26 -13.13 1.91
N TYR A 108 -14.89 -12.45 0.95
CA TYR A 108 -16.01 -11.53 1.20
C TYR A 108 -17.36 -12.21 1.38
N ASP A 109 -17.44 -13.54 1.28
CA ASP A 109 -18.59 -14.32 1.74
C ASP A 109 -18.77 -14.22 3.28
N ARG A 110 -17.71 -13.84 3.98
CA ARG A 110 -17.69 -13.60 5.42
C ARG A 110 -17.95 -12.12 5.71
N PRO A 111 -19.10 -11.77 6.35
CA PRO A 111 -19.51 -10.36 6.51
C PRO A 111 -18.59 -9.54 7.44
N GLU A 112 -17.85 -10.18 8.34
CA GLU A 112 -16.90 -9.54 9.23
C GLU A 112 -15.59 -9.12 8.53
N ILE A 113 -15.28 -9.66 7.34
CA ILE A 113 -14.08 -9.30 6.59
C ILE A 113 -14.34 -8.00 5.83
N GLY A 114 -13.72 -6.92 6.27
CA GLY A 114 -13.74 -5.62 5.61
C GLY A 114 -12.59 -5.44 4.62
N GLY A 115 -11.47 -6.15 4.83
CA GLY A 115 -10.31 -6.11 3.93
C GLY A 115 -9.57 -7.44 3.86
N VAL A 116 -8.91 -7.68 2.74
CA VAL A 116 -8.06 -8.86 2.51
C VAL A 116 -6.64 -8.41 2.21
N ALA A 117 -5.70 -8.96 2.96
CA ALA A 117 -4.27 -8.85 2.73
C ALA A 117 -3.78 -10.08 1.98
N GLY A 118 -3.27 -9.91 0.77
CA GLY A 118 -2.69 -11.00 0.00
C GLY A 118 -1.21 -11.22 0.30
N ARG A 119 -0.70 -12.38 -0.10
CA ARG A 119 0.72 -12.74 -0.01
C ARG A 119 1.51 -12.02 -1.10
N VAL A 120 2.68 -11.50 -0.77
CA VAL A 120 3.54 -10.80 -1.73
C VAL A 120 4.93 -11.41 -1.74
N PHE A 121 5.34 -11.90 -2.89
CA PHE A 121 6.70 -12.34 -3.16
C PHE A 121 7.48 -11.20 -3.81
N ASP A 122 8.55 -10.72 -3.18
CA ASP A 122 9.45 -9.74 -3.80
C ASP A 122 10.41 -10.46 -4.75
N ARG A 123 10.43 -10.11 -6.04
CA ARG A 123 11.28 -10.75 -7.07
C ARG A 123 12.76 -10.79 -6.65
N MET A 124 13.26 -9.69 -6.11
CA MET A 124 14.66 -9.57 -5.67
C MET A 124 15.02 -10.49 -4.48
N LYS A 125 14.02 -11.08 -3.82
CA LYS A 125 14.18 -11.93 -2.63
C LYS A 125 13.58 -13.33 -2.82
N LEU A 126 13.33 -13.77 -4.05
CA LEU A 126 12.73 -15.08 -4.31
C LEU A 126 13.55 -16.23 -3.72
N ALA A 127 14.88 -16.12 -3.69
CA ALA A 127 15.75 -17.10 -3.05
C ALA A 127 15.50 -17.20 -1.53
N ASP A 128 15.23 -16.06 -0.86
CA ASP A 128 14.88 -16.03 0.56
C ASP A 128 13.51 -16.67 0.79
N HIS A 129 12.58 -16.48 -0.15
CA HIS A 129 11.24 -17.08 -0.11
C HIS A 129 11.26 -18.59 -0.31
N ALA A 130 12.27 -19.12 -1.02
CA ALA A 130 12.49 -20.54 -1.22
C ALA A 130 13.20 -21.23 -0.03
N SER A 131 13.39 -20.54 1.08
CA SER A 131 14.12 -21.06 2.27
C SER A 131 13.46 -22.26 2.96
N GLY A 132 12.24 -22.65 2.56
CA GLY A 132 11.47 -23.70 3.21
C GLY A 132 10.87 -23.32 4.56
N LEU A 133 11.03 -22.06 4.99
CA LEU A 133 10.41 -21.56 6.20
C LEU A 133 8.89 -21.39 5.98
N GLU A 134 8.10 -22.08 6.79
CA GLU A 134 6.65 -21.92 6.84
C GLU A 134 6.21 -21.47 8.24
N ILE A 135 5.45 -20.38 8.28
CA ILE A 135 4.87 -19.83 9.49
C ILE A 135 3.36 -20.14 9.48
N GLN A 136 2.90 -20.95 10.43
CA GLN A 136 1.48 -21.27 10.55
C GLN A 136 0.73 -20.11 11.22
N ASP A 137 1.18 -19.67 12.38
CA ASP A 137 0.53 -18.62 13.15
C ASP A 137 1.51 -17.45 13.37
N LEU A 138 1.06 -16.24 13.11
CA LEU A 138 1.81 -15.03 13.44
C LEU A 138 1.91 -14.89 14.97
N PRO A 139 3.03 -14.36 15.48
CA PRO A 139 3.18 -14.14 16.91
C PRO A 139 2.20 -13.07 17.41
N PRO A 140 1.81 -13.08 18.70
CA PRO A 140 0.89 -12.10 19.29
C PRO A 140 1.31 -10.64 19.04
N GLU A 141 2.61 -10.38 18.96
CA GLU A 141 3.20 -9.07 18.66
C GLU A 141 2.78 -8.54 17.28
N ALA A 142 2.44 -9.40 16.34
CA ALA A 142 1.91 -9.00 15.03
C ALA A 142 0.53 -8.33 15.11
N MET A 143 -0.14 -8.41 16.26
CA MET A 143 -1.42 -7.73 16.52
C MET A 143 -1.28 -6.51 17.45
N ASP A 144 -0.06 -6.19 17.90
CA ASP A 144 0.22 -4.98 18.67
C ASP A 144 0.58 -3.81 17.73
N PRO A 145 -0.25 -2.76 17.60
CA PRO A 145 -0.03 -1.67 16.64
C PRO A 145 1.27 -0.89 16.87
N ALA A 146 1.90 -1.02 18.05
CA ALA A 146 3.18 -0.39 18.33
C ALA A 146 4.37 -1.11 17.68
N ILE A 147 4.28 -2.42 17.49
CA ILE A 147 5.41 -3.23 17.03
C ILE A 147 5.09 -4.23 15.92
N ALA A 148 3.82 -4.39 15.56
CA ALA A 148 3.34 -5.34 14.54
C ALA A 148 4.17 -5.30 13.25
N TRP A 149 4.58 -4.12 12.83
CA TRP A 149 5.33 -3.86 11.59
C TRP A 149 6.70 -4.53 11.52
N TYR A 150 7.23 -4.99 12.65
CA TYR A 150 8.50 -5.68 12.78
C TYR A 150 8.35 -7.19 13.01
N HIS A 151 7.10 -7.66 13.19
CA HIS A 151 6.76 -9.06 13.49
C HIS A 151 5.89 -9.72 12.43
N ILE A 152 5.24 -8.93 11.56
CA ILE A 152 4.42 -9.45 10.46
C ILE A 152 5.35 -10.00 9.37
N ASN A 153 5.24 -11.30 9.10
CA ASN A 153 5.91 -11.94 7.97
C ASN A 153 4.87 -12.64 7.08
N LEU A 154 4.26 -11.88 6.18
CA LEU A 154 3.23 -12.41 5.28
C LEU A 154 3.81 -13.21 4.11
N VAL A 155 5.12 -13.18 3.89
CA VAL A 155 5.77 -13.96 2.83
C VAL A 155 5.81 -15.45 3.20
N HIS A 156 6.24 -15.76 4.41
CA HIS A 156 6.38 -17.14 4.88
C HIS A 156 5.13 -17.67 5.59
N THR A 157 4.16 -16.81 5.89
CA THR A 157 2.90 -17.21 6.52
C THR A 157 2.05 -17.96 5.50
N VAL A 158 1.67 -19.19 5.84
CA VAL A 158 0.94 -20.11 4.96
C VAL A 158 -0.51 -20.36 5.38
N LYS A 159 -0.90 -19.88 6.57
CA LYS A 159 -2.25 -20.03 7.12
C LYS A 159 -3.04 -18.72 7.05
N PRO A 160 -4.30 -18.75 6.57
CA PRO A 160 -5.16 -17.58 6.62
C PRO A 160 -5.45 -17.17 8.08
N GLN A 161 -5.32 -15.88 8.38
CA GLN A 161 -5.52 -15.35 9.73
C GLN A 161 -5.77 -13.84 9.73
N GLN A 162 -6.23 -13.31 10.86
CA GLN A 162 -6.41 -11.88 11.04
C GLN A 162 -5.05 -11.17 11.10
N VAL A 163 -4.97 -9.99 10.46
CA VAL A 163 -3.79 -9.11 10.48
C VAL A 163 -4.21 -7.65 10.71
N LEU A 164 -3.25 -6.80 11.06
CA LEU A 164 -3.52 -5.36 11.26
C LEU A 164 -3.49 -4.54 9.97
N SER A 165 -2.79 -5.00 8.97
CA SER A 165 -2.56 -4.27 7.73
C SER A 165 -2.24 -5.22 6.58
N ALA A 166 -2.34 -4.73 5.36
CA ALA A 166 -1.90 -5.39 4.14
C ALA A 166 -0.62 -4.73 3.61
N ARG A 167 -0.05 -5.28 2.53
CA ARG A 167 0.93 -4.56 1.68
C ARG A 167 0.20 -3.82 0.58
N GLY A 168 0.58 -2.57 0.34
CA GLY A 168 -0.07 -1.66 -0.60
C GLY A 168 -0.24 -2.22 -2.02
N CYS A 169 0.68 -3.08 -2.46
CA CYS A 169 0.64 -3.73 -3.77
C CYS A 169 -0.31 -4.94 -3.86
N ASN A 170 -0.91 -5.39 -2.74
CA ASN A 170 -1.80 -6.57 -2.71
C ASN A 170 -2.81 -6.47 -1.56
N MET A 171 -3.82 -5.64 -1.75
CA MET A 171 -4.86 -5.41 -0.75
C MET A 171 -6.21 -5.17 -1.40
N SER A 172 -7.26 -5.68 -0.80
CA SER A 172 -8.62 -5.32 -1.20
C SER A 172 -9.47 -4.96 0.00
N TYR A 173 -10.53 -4.18 -0.23
CA TYR A 173 -11.46 -3.73 0.79
C TYR A 173 -12.89 -3.74 0.26
N ARG A 174 -13.87 -3.96 1.14
CA ARG A 174 -15.27 -3.64 0.81
C ARG A 174 -15.37 -2.16 0.49
N ARG A 175 -16.08 -1.83 -0.58
CA ARG A 175 -16.31 -0.42 -0.97
C ARG A 175 -16.99 0.38 0.15
N GLU A 176 -17.83 -0.27 0.95
CA GLU A 176 -18.51 0.36 2.10
C GLU A 176 -17.54 0.87 3.19
N ILE A 177 -16.33 0.33 3.31
CA ILE A 177 -15.27 0.85 4.18
C ILE A 177 -14.99 2.33 3.86
N PHE A 178 -14.94 2.67 2.59
CA PHE A 178 -14.71 4.05 2.15
C PHE A 178 -15.97 4.90 2.26
N LEU A 179 -17.11 4.40 1.80
CA LEU A 179 -18.31 5.20 1.62
C LEU A 179 -19.14 5.31 2.90
N ASN A 180 -19.22 4.25 3.69
CA ASN A 180 -20.11 4.19 4.87
C ASN A 180 -19.33 4.40 6.17
N GLU A 181 -18.13 3.80 6.30
CA GLU A 181 -17.28 3.99 7.48
C GLU A 181 -16.40 5.25 7.37
N GLY A 182 -16.32 5.88 6.18
CA GLY A 182 -15.55 7.10 5.96
C GLY A 182 -14.03 6.89 6.04
N ILE A 183 -13.53 5.66 5.85
CA ILE A 183 -12.11 5.33 5.95
C ILE A 183 -11.47 5.48 4.57
N TRP A 184 -10.70 6.54 4.37
CA TRP A 184 -9.99 6.86 3.15
C TRP A 184 -8.48 6.80 3.37
N PHE A 185 -7.70 6.71 2.27
CA PHE A 185 -6.25 6.87 2.34
C PHE A 185 -5.90 8.32 2.69
N ASP A 186 -5.13 8.53 3.74
CA ASP A 186 -4.77 9.87 4.20
C ASP A 186 -3.68 10.48 3.31
N GLU A 187 -4.03 11.51 2.54
CA GLU A 187 -3.12 12.15 1.58
C GLU A 187 -1.97 12.94 2.23
N ARG A 188 -1.95 13.04 3.55
CA ARG A 188 -0.83 13.60 4.30
C ARG A 188 0.38 12.65 4.36
N TYR A 189 0.18 11.34 4.03
CA TYR A 189 1.29 10.43 3.78
C TYR A 189 1.94 10.80 2.45
N ARG A 190 3.23 11.16 2.49
CA ARG A 190 3.96 11.77 1.38
C ARG A 190 5.14 10.92 0.92
N GLY A 191 5.74 11.27 -0.22
CA GLY A 191 6.85 10.53 -0.79
C GLY A 191 6.45 9.11 -1.15
N SER A 192 7.12 8.10 -0.58
CA SER A 192 6.73 6.69 -0.75
C SER A 192 5.39 6.33 -0.13
N ALA A 193 4.74 7.26 0.54
CA ALA A 193 3.48 7.07 1.29
C ALA A 193 3.50 5.89 2.29
N VAL A 194 4.69 5.39 2.66
CA VAL A 194 4.84 4.28 3.61
C VAL A 194 3.93 4.48 4.83
N ARG A 195 3.24 3.43 5.27
CA ARG A 195 2.24 3.41 6.36
C ARG A 195 0.84 3.94 6.01
N GLU A 196 0.58 4.37 4.79
CA GLU A 196 -0.77 4.79 4.40
C GLU A 196 -1.77 3.62 4.45
N GLU A 197 -1.37 2.43 4.03
CA GLU A 197 -2.12 1.18 4.16
C GLU A 197 -2.26 0.73 5.61
N SER A 198 -1.26 1.02 6.43
CA SER A 198 -1.29 0.74 7.87
C SER A 198 -2.29 1.66 8.58
N ASP A 199 -2.39 2.91 8.16
CA ASP A 199 -3.37 3.90 8.65
C ASP A 199 -4.80 3.42 8.38
N VAL A 200 -5.09 2.97 7.16
CA VAL A 200 -6.39 2.36 6.79
C VAL A 200 -6.67 1.15 7.67
N GLY A 201 -5.71 0.24 7.84
CA GLY A 201 -5.86 -0.95 8.67
C GLY A 201 -6.18 -0.63 10.14
N LEU A 202 -5.51 0.36 10.71
CA LEU A 202 -5.76 0.80 12.09
C LEU A 202 -7.11 1.51 12.24
N ASN A 203 -7.62 2.16 11.20
CA ASN A 203 -8.97 2.71 11.20
C ASN A 203 -10.03 1.61 11.09
N ILE A 204 -9.85 0.62 10.21
CA ILE A 204 -10.76 -0.55 10.09
C ILE A 204 -10.88 -1.27 11.42
N ARG A 205 -9.80 -1.41 12.18
CA ARG A 205 -9.82 -2.02 13.52
C ARG A 205 -10.77 -1.34 14.51
N LYS A 206 -11.14 -0.08 14.29
CA LYS A 206 -12.07 0.68 15.14
C LYS A 206 -13.53 0.42 14.78
N THR A 207 -13.79 -0.32 13.73
CA THR A 207 -15.12 -0.69 13.23
C THR A 207 -15.47 -2.13 13.60
N LYS A 208 -16.59 -2.62 13.05
CA LYS A 208 -17.00 -4.04 13.15
C LYS A 208 -16.18 -4.98 12.24
N TYR A 209 -15.38 -4.43 11.35
CA TYR A 209 -14.64 -5.17 10.35
C TYR A 209 -13.23 -5.55 10.80
N LEU A 210 -12.68 -6.57 10.14
CA LEU A 210 -11.30 -7.01 10.31
C LEU A 210 -10.60 -7.12 8.94
N ILE A 211 -9.26 -7.13 8.96
CA ILE A 211 -8.44 -7.46 7.80
C ILE A 211 -8.03 -8.93 7.92
N TRP A 212 -8.29 -9.69 6.86
CA TRP A 212 -7.99 -11.11 6.78
C TRP A 212 -6.82 -11.36 5.82
N TYR A 213 -5.80 -12.01 6.28
CA TYR A 213 -4.71 -12.48 5.42
C TYR A 213 -5.10 -13.80 4.75
N ASP A 214 -4.97 -13.86 3.43
CA ASP A 214 -5.15 -15.08 2.66
C ASP A 214 -3.92 -15.35 1.78
N PRO A 215 -3.11 -16.39 2.08
CA PRO A 215 -1.91 -16.70 1.32
C PRO A 215 -2.19 -17.19 -0.11
N THR A 216 -3.43 -17.58 -0.43
CA THR A 216 -3.81 -17.98 -1.79
C THR A 216 -4.01 -16.78 -2.72
N ALA A 217 -4.29 -15.59 -2.16
CA ALA A 217 -4.33 -14.31 -2.88
C ALA A 217 -2.91 -13.77 -3.02
N HIS A 218 -2.06 -14.41 -3.81
CA HIS A 218 -0.65 -14.06 -3.92
C HIS A 218 -0.29 -13.41 -5.26
N LEU A 219 0.77 -12.62 -5.24
CA LEU A 219 1.39 -12.03 -6.42
C LEU A 219 2.92 -11.94 -6.28
N VAL A 220 3.60 -11.67 -7.38
CA VAL A 220 5.02 -11.29 -7.37
C VAL A 220 5.13 -9.78 -7.63
N HIS A 221 5.78 -9.08 -6.73
CA HIS A 221 6.12 -7.66 -6.86
C HIS A 221 7.51 -7.55 -7.50
N LEU A 222 7.61 -6.86 -8.63
CA LEU A 222 8.84 -6.80 -9.42
C LEU A 222 9.88 -5.91 -8.77
N GLY A 223 9.44 -4.80 -8.15
CA GLY A 223 10.33 -3.85 -7.51
C GLY A 223 11.17 -3.08 -8.52
N GLU A 224 10.51 -2.55 -9.55
CA GLU A 224 11.15 -1.79 -10.62
C GLU A 224 11.91 -0.57 -10.06
N GLU A 225 13.13 -0.32 -10.57
CA GLU A 225 14.00 0.74 -10.09
C GLU A 225 13.58 2.14 -10.55
N THR A 226 12.86 2.24 -11.68
CA THR A 226 12.40 3.49 -12.28
C THR A 226 10.91 3.64 -12.11
N GLY A 227 10.41 4.87 -11.93
CA GLY A 227 8.99 5.16 -11.73
C GLY A 227 8.46 4.81 -10.34
N GLY A 228 7.18 5.06 -10.13
CA GLY A 228 6.50 4.85 -8.86
C GLY A 228 7.07 5.70 -7.71
N CYS A 229 6.84 5.24 -6.49
CA CYS A 229 7.34 5.92 -5.30
C CYS A 229 8.87 5.88 -5.17
N HIS A 230 9.56 4.99 -5.87
CA HIS A 230 11.02 4.86 -5.86
C HIS A 230 11.72 5.88 -6.74
N ASP A 231 11.03 6.41 -7.76
CA ASP A 231 11.59 7.45 -8.64
C ASP A 231 11.79 8.80 -7.92
N ILE A 232 11.06 9.00 -6.82
CA ILE A 232 11.34 10.11 -5.89
C ILE A 232 12.68 9.87 -5.18
N SER A 233 13.52 9.06 -5.78
CA SER A 233 14.84 8.67 -5.36
C SER A 233 14.94 8.45 -3.85
N THR A 234 15.00 7.19 -3.45
CA THR A 234 15.31 6.76 -2.08
C THR A 234 16.56 7.43 -1.49
N LYS A 235 17.30 8.15 -2.32
CA LYS A 235 18.50 8.91 -1.99
C LYS A 235 18.23 10.39 -1.74
N SER A 236 17.06 10.93 -2.13
CA SER A 236 16.76 12.35 -1.92
C SER A 236 16.60 12.69 -0.44
N PHE A 237 17.04 13.88 -0.06
CA PHE A 237 16.90 14.43 1.28
C PHE A 237 15.43 14.47 1.71
N LYS A 238 14.56 14.93 0.82
CA LYS A 238 13.11 15.00 1.03
C LYS A 238 12.50 13.62 1.29
N TYR A 239 12.89 12.61 0.53
CA TYR A 239 12.41 11.24 0.72
C TYR A 239 12.73 10.72 2.12
N GLN A 240 13.98 10.90 2.59
CA GLN A 240 14.40 10.43 3.91
C GLN A 240 13.59 11.09 5.04
N ILE A 241 13.29 12.37 4.92
CA ILE A 241 12.43 13.08 5.90
C ILE A 241 11.01 12.52 5.86
N THR A 242 10.41 12.36 4.66
CA THR A 242 9.03 11.88 4.54
C THR A 242 8.87 10.42 4.99
N PHE A 243 9.91 9.60 4.87
CA PHE A 243 9.90 8.25 5.43
C PHE A 243 9.65 8.27 6.94
N TYR A 244 10.42 9.06 7.69
CA TYR A 244 10.22 9.19 9.14
C TYR A 244 8.92 9.93 9.49
N HIS A 245 8.60 11.00 8.76
CA HIS A 245 7.33 11.72 8.90
C HIS A 245 6.12 10.76 8.88
N ASN A 246 6.04 9.88 7.90
CA ASN A 246 4.93 8.97 7.74
C ASN A 246 4.81 7.98 8.91
N HIS A 247 5.94 7.47 9.43
CA HIS A 247 5.95 6.64 10.62
C HIS A 247 5.46 7.39 11.86
N PHE A 248 5.95 8.62 12.06
CA PHE A 248 5.52 9.44 13.18
C PHE A 248 4.06 9.86 13.08
N LEU A 249 3.59 10.21 11.87
CA LEU A 249 2.19 10.55 11.61
C LEU A 249 1.26 9.41 12.01
N MET A 250 1.57 8.18 11.59
CA MET A 250 0.80 6.98 11.97
C MET A 250 0.74 6.84 13.51
N GLY A 251 1.87 6.96 14.19
CA GLY A 251 1.93 6.85 15.65
C GLY A 251 1.10 7.94 16.34
N LEU A 252 1.25 9.20 15.93
CA LEU A 252 0.51 10.34 16.49
C LEU A 252 -1.01 10.22 16.28
N LYS A 253 -1.45 9.59 15.20
CA LYS A 253 -2.88 9.39 14.88
C LYS A 253 -3.52 8.25 15.68
N HIS A 254 -2.79 7.17 15.92
CA HIS A 254 -3.40 5.91 16.32
C HIS A 254 -2.94 5.33 17.65
N LEU A 255 -1.77 5.74 18.14
CA LEU A 255 -1.15 5.11 19.30
C LEU A 255 -1.34 5.93 20.56
N THR A 256 -1.50 5.24 21.68
CA THR A 256 -1.40 5.86 23.02
C THR A 256 0.04 6.32 23.28
N LEU A 257 0.25 7.19 24.27
CA LEU A 257 1.60 7.70 24.58
C LEU A 257 2.60 6.57 24.85
N SER A 258 2.21 5.55 25.61
CA SER A 258 3.08 4.39 25.89
C SER A 258 3.39 3.58 24.64
N GLN A 259 2.42 3.39 23.75
CA GLN A 259 2.62 2.75 22.46
C GLN A 259 3.51 3.59 21.53
N CYS A 260 3.35 4.92 21.51
CA CYS A 260 4.23 5.84 20.78
C CYS A 260 5.69 5.68 21.23
N ILE A 261 5.95 5.66 22.54
CA ILE A 261 7.31 5.48 23.06
C ILE A 261 7.91 4.16 22.55
N ARG A 262 7.17 3.06 22.65
CA ARG A 262 7.62 1.75 22.16
C ARG A 262 7.87 1.75 20.64
N PHE A 263 6.95 2.28 19.87
CA PHE A 263 7.05 2.34 18.41
C PHE A 263 8.22 3.22 17.96
N TYR A 264 8.36 4.41 18.50
CA TYR A 264 9.43 5.33 18.12
C TYR A 264 10.80 4.83 18.58
N SER A 265 10.88 4.21 19.77
CA SER A 265 12.12 3.56 20.20
C SER A 265 12.52 2.42 19.26
N LYS A 266 11.56 1.60 18.82
CA LYS A 266 11.85 0.52 17.86
C LYS A 266 12.19 1.06 16.46
N LEU A 267 11.51 2.11 16.02
CA LEU A 267 11.84 2.82 14.78
C LEU A 267 13.27 3.37 14.82
N PHE A 268 13.67 3.98 15.95
CA PHE A 268 15.02 4.47 16.17
C PHE A 268 16.05 3.34 16.14
N ASP A 269 15.82 2.28 16.91
CA ASP A 269 16.68 1.11 17.00
C ASP A 269 16.92 0.48 15.60
N CYS A 270 15.85 0.21 14.85
CA CYS A 270 15.94 -0.42 13.55
C CYS A 270 16.45 0.52 12.45
N HIS A 271 15.89 1.71 12.34
CA HIS A 271 16.12 2.57 11.18
C HIS A 271 17.23 3.62 11.38
N VAL A 272 17.54 4.02 12.60
CA VAL A 272 18.66 4.93 12.89
C VAL A 272 19.92 4.14 13.24
N LEU A 273 19.86 3.27 14.25
CA LEU A 273 21.02 2.46 14.66
C LEU A 273 21.33 1.32 13.68
N GLY A 274 20.31 0.79 13.01
CA GLY A 274 20.47 -0.27 12.01
C GLY A 274 20.43 -1.68 12.57
N HIS A 275 19.88 -1.85 13.78
CA HIS A 275 19.74 -3.17 14.39
C HIS A 275 18.65 -4.04 13.71
N PRO A 276 18.59 -5.35 13.99
CA PRO A 276 17.57 -6.23 13.43
C PRO A 276 16.13 -5.69 13.68
N PRO A 277 15.22 -5.91 12.73
CA PRO A 277 15.36 -6.63 11.46
C PRO A 277 15.86 -5.79 10.27
N CYS A 278 16.26 -4.53 10.48
CA CYS A 278 16.59 -3.62 9.37
C CYS A 278 18.02 -3.74 8.84
N TYR A 279 18.95 -4.25 9.62
CA TYR A 279 20.36 -4.50 9.23
C TYR A 279 21.03 -3.40 8.41
N LYS A 280 21.01 -2.16 8.90
CA LYS A 280 21.65 -1.02 8.22
C LYS A 280 23.08 -0.82 8.70
N SER A 281 23.91 -0.21 7.84
CA SER A 281 25.30 0.12 8.19
C SER A 281 25.39 0.93 9.48
N GLY A 282 26.20 0.49 10.44
CA GLY A 282 26.50 1.16 11.71
C GLY A 282 27.55 2.28 11.62
N SER A 283 28.00 2.67 10.41
CA SER A 283 28.95 3.79 10.27
C SER A 283 28.45 5.03 11.02
N PRO A 284 29.29 5.68 11.86
CA PRO A 284 28.88 6.84 12.66
C PRO A 284 28.26 7.96 11.84
N ILE A 285 28.81 8.26 10.66
CA ILE A 285 28.29 9.30 9.76
C ILE A 285 26.87 8.96 9.31
N LYS A 286 26.63 7.68 8.92
CA LYS A 286 25.29 7.22 8.49
C LYS A 286 24.29 7.23 9.65
N VAL A 287 24.73 6.90 10.88
CA VAL A 287 23.86 6.95 12.05
C VAL A 287 23.47 8.39 12.36
N VAL A 288 24.43 9.32 12.38
CA VAL A 288 24.15 10.75 12.59
C VAL A 288 23.21 11.31 11.52
N THR A 289 23.45 11.00 10.26
CA THR A 289 22.58 11.45 9.16
C THR A 289 21.14 10.92 9.31
N ARG A 290 20.97 9.65 9.64
CA ARG A 290 19.66 9.06 9.90
C ARG A 290 18.96 9.65 11.12
N PHE A 291 19.74 9.97 12.16
CA PHE A 291 19.22 10.67 13.36
C PHE A 291 18.70 12.07 13.02
N ILE A 292 19.40 12.81 12.15
CA ILE A 292 18.91 14.12 11.66
C ILE A 292 17.57 13.94 10.94
N PHE A 293 17.46 12.99 10.01
CA PHE A 293 16.21 12.73 9.30
C PHE A 293 15.09 12.27 10.22
N TYR A 294 15.40 11.44 11.22
CA TYR A 294 14.45 11.01 12.24
C TYR A 294 13.88 12.21 12.99
N THR A 295 14.74 13.13 13.44
CA THR A 295 14.33 14.33 14.18
C THR A 295 13.52 15.29 13.31
N LEU A 296 13.96 15.54 12.07
CA LEU A 296 13.24 16.39 11.12
C LEU A 296 11.87 15.79 10.77
N GLY A 297 11.81 14.49 10.54
CA GLY A 297 10.57 13.78 10.26
C GLY A 297 9.57 13.82 11.41
N PHE A 298 10.06 13.76 12.67
CA PHE A 298 9.21 13.92 13.84
C PHE A 298 8.54 15.30 13.87
N TRP A 299 9.33 16.37 13.78
CA TRP A 299 8.77 17.73 13.81
C TRP A 299 7.87 18.03 12.62
N ASP A 300 8.18 17.49 11.45
CA ASP A 300 7.32 17.60 10.27
C ASP A 300 5.97 16.87 10.46
N ALA A 301 5.95 15.72 11.12
CA ALA A 301 4.72 15.01 11.48
C ALA A 301 3.90 15.78 12.53
N VAL A 302 4.55 16.30 13.57
CA VAL A 302 3.89 17.17 14.57
C VAL A 302 3.27 18.38 13.89
N TRP A 303 4.01 19.04 12.99
CA TRP A 303 3.49 20.17 12.23
C TRP A 303 2.28 19.80 11.37
N THR A 304 2.33 18.64 10.71
CA THR A 304 1.21 18.08 9.93
C THR A 304 -0.03 17.89 10.81
N MET A 305 0.14 17.39 12.04
CA MET A 305 -0.97 17.22 12.99
C MET A 305 -1.54 18.54 13.48
N VAL A 306 -0.67 19.55 13.77
CA VAL A 306 -1.09 20.88 14.24
C VAL A 306 -1.82 21.67 13.16
N LYS A 307 -1.37 21.59 11.90
CA LYS A 307 -2.06 22.23 10.78
C LYS A 307 -3.47 21.67 10.54
N GLY A 308 -3.74 20.49 10.99
CA GLY A 308 -5.06 19.94 11.28
C GLY A 308 -6.09 19.94 10.17
N THR A 309 -5.74 20.01 8.91
CA THR A 309 -6.72 20.02 7.82
C THR A 309 -6.58 18.79 6.94
N TRP A 310 -6.85 17.65 7.51
CA TRP A 310 -7.32 16.51 6.75
C TRP A 310 -8.84 16.56 6.76
N ASP A 311 -9.40 16.87 5.62
CA ASP A 311 -10.82 16.79 5.37
C ASP A 311 -11.04 15.49 4.57
N ASP A 312 -11.59 14.47 5.23
CA ASP A 312 -11.75 13.11 4.71
C ASP A 312 -12.39 13.13 3.32
N GLY A 313 -11.57 12.98 2.27
CA GLY A 313 -12.01 12.93 0.89
C GLY A 313 -12.43 14.25 0.24
N GLN A 314 -12.38 15.40 0.92
CA GLN A 314 -12.75 16.71 0.35
C GLN A 314 -11.58 17.48 -0.27
N GLN A 315 -10.32 17.10 -0.04
CA GLN A 315 -9.19 17.81 -0.67
C GLN A 315 -9.22 17.74 -2.20
N TYR A 316 -9.76 16.65 -2.74
CA TYR A 316 -9.93 16.51 -4.18
C TYR A 316 -11.01 17.45 -4.74
N SER A 317 -12.10 17.73 -4.00
CA SER A 317 -13.15 18.66 -4.43
C SER A 317 -12.71 20.13 -4.48
N ARG A 318 -11.56 20.45 -3.87
CA ARG A 318 -10.98 21.81 -3.90
C ARG A 318 -9.91 22.00 -4.98
N ARG A 319 -9.54 20.94 -5.72
CA ARG A 319 -8.57 20.98 -6.83
C ARG A 319 -9.21 20.92 -8.21
N ASN A 320 -10.56 20.85 -8.28
CA ASN A 320 -11.36 20.94 -9.51
C ASN A 320 -12.11 22.24 -9.58
#